data_609e047854e8618eced6b1420bc6b444
#
_entry.id   609e047854e8618eced6b1420bc6b444
#
_cell.length_a   1.000
_cell.length_b   1.000
_cell.length_c   1.000
_cell.angle_alpha   90.00
_cell.angle_beta   90.00
_cell.angle_gamma   90.00
#
_symmetry.space_group_name_H-M   'P 1'
#
loop_
_entity.id
_entity.type
_entity.pdbx_description
1 polymer ?
#
loop_
_entity_poly.entity_id
_entity_poly.type
_entity_poly.pdbx_seq_one_letter_code
_entity_poly.pdbx_strand_id
1 'polypeptide(L)'
;MPRHLEFFFDLSSPWTYLAFTNVQPLIARTGAGATFRPILVGGVFNAVNQSVYAAREQSDNRKLQHSWKVLGDWARLAGVEMNFPSRWHPAKSVAAMRFATALEADQPALIAFARAAFESYFGAQDNLDDPAVLEAAATRAGLDGAAIREAAASDAVKARLRANTDEVIARGGYGSPSMFVDGDDMYFGNDQLPLVEAALLKA
;
A
#
# COMPACT_ATOMS: atom_id res chain seq x y z
N MET A 1 21.81 5.87 -15.98
CA MET A 1 21.35 6.33 -14.66
C MET A 1 20.62 5.18 -13.99
N PRO A 2 20.65 5.04 -12.65
CA PRO A 2 19.84 4.02 -12.01
C PRO A 2 18.37 4.23 -12.35
N ARG A 3 17.64 3.13 -12.61
CA ARG A 3 16.21 3.18 -12.90
C ARG A 3 15.43 3.56 -11.67
N HIS A 4 14.21 4.02 -11.87
CA HIS A 4 13.34 4.50 -10.78
C HIS A 4 12.03 3.73 -10.72
N LEU A 5 11.64 3.33 -9.50
CA LEU A 5 10.39 2.67 -9.20
C LEU A 5 9.44 3.66 -8.50
N GLU A 6 8.24 3.84 -9.01
CA GLU A 6 7.13 4.45 -8.29
C GLU A 6 6.20 3.36 -7.77
N PHE A 7 5.94 3.37 -6.46
CA PHE A 7 5.13 2.37 -5.78
C PHE A 7 3.88 3.02 -5.18
N PHE A 8 2.76 2.91 -5.90
CA PHE A 8 1.45 3.42 -5.44
C PHE A 8 0.78 2.41 -4.54
N PHE A 9 0.39 2.83 -3.33
CA PHE A 9 -0.06 1.91 -2.30
C PHE A 9 -1.20 2.43 -1.44
N ASP A 10 -1.99 1.47 -0.89
CA ASP A 10 -3.01 1.71 0.13
C ASP A 10 -2.83 0.71 1.28
N LEU A 11 -2.85 1.20 2.51
CA LEU A 11 -2.60 0.43 3.73
C LEU A 11 -3.70 -0.60 4.04
N SER A 12 -4.88 -0.53 3.41
CA SER A 12 -5.96 -1.51 3.59
C SER A 12 -5.81 -2.79 2.76
N SER A 13 -4.84 -2.83 1.83
CA SER A 13 -4.65 -3.95 0.92
C SER A 13 -3.64 -4.97 1.45
N PRO A 14 -4.03 -6.24 1.69
CA PRO A 14 -3.10 -7.28 2.15
C PRO A 14 -2.05 -7.62 1.08
N TRP A 15 -2.40 -7.58 -0.20
CA TRP A 15 -1.45 -7.77 -1.30
C TRP A 15 -0.42 -6.64 -1.37
N THR A 16 -0.83 -5.44 -0.98
CA THR A 16 0.08 -4.29 -0.87
C THR A 16 1.06 -4.49 0.28
N TYR A 17 0.61 -5.00 1.43
CA TYR A 17 1.53 -5.29 2.54
C TYR A 17 2.63 -6.27 2.12
N LEU A 18 2.28 -7.35 1.42
CA LEU A 18 3.25 -8.31 0.89
C LEU A 18 4.23 -7.65 -0.09
N ALA A 19 3.71 -6.95 -1.08
CA ALA A 19 4.53 -6.28 -2.09
C ALA A 19 5.42 -5.19 -1.46
N PHE A 20 4.90 -4.42 -0.50
CA PHE A 20 5.65 -3.41 0.25
C PHE A 20 6.82 -4.03 1.01
N THR A 21 6.61 -5.18 1.65
CA THR A 21 7.68 -5.90 2.36
C THR A 21 8.72 -6.44 1.39
N ASN A 22 8.29 -7.09 0.31
CA ASN A 22 9.18 -7.79 -0.63
C ASN A 22 9.92 -6.85 -1.58
N VAL A 23 9.40 -5.64 -1.84
CA VAL A 23 10.05 -4.65 -2.72
C VAL A 23 11.26 -3.99 -2.06
N GLN A 24 11.30 -3.89 -0.72
CA GLN A 24 12.41 -3.24 0.00
C GLN A 24 13.77 -3.91 -0.31
N PRO A 25 13.94 -5.24 -0.12
CA PRO A 25 15.20 -5.90 -0.45
C PRO A 25 15.48 -5.89 -1.97
N LEU A 26 14.45 -5.83 -2.83
CA LEU A 26 14.60 -5.72 -4.27
C LEU A 26 15.22 -4.37 -4.64
N ILE A 27 14.73 -3.26 -4.11
CA ILE A 27 15.29 -1.92 -4.31
C ILE A 27 16.74 -1.89 -3.84
N ALA A 28 17.04 -2.46 -2.66
CA ALA A 28 18.38 -2.47 -2.10
C ALA A 28 19.39 -3.22 -3.01
N ARG A 29 19.02 -4.39 -3.57
CA ARG A 29 19.94 -5.19 -4.39
C ARG A 29 20.08 -4.69 -5.83
N THR A 30 19.07 -4.00 -6.36
CA THR A 30 19.13 -3.41 -7.72
C THR A 30 19.81 -2.04 -7.74
N GLY A 31 19.91 -1.38 -6.58
CA GLY A 31 20.40 0.00 -6.49
C GLY A 31 19.48 1.03 -7.15
N ALA A 32 18.23 0.65 -7.44
CA ALA A 32 17.24 1.54 -8.04
C ALA A 32 16.78 2.63 -7.07
N GLY A 33 16.44 3.81 -7.60
CA GLY A 33 15.68 4.79 -6.85
C GLY A 33 14.24 4.33 -6.66
N ALA A 34 13.58 4.73 -5.56
CA ALA A 34 12.18 4.42 -5.36
C ALA A 34 11.42 5.58 -4.70
N THR A 35 10.16 5.78 -5.12
CA THR A 35 9.22 6.72 -4.51
C THR A 35 7.94 5.98 -4.16
N PHE A 36 7.58 5.99 -2.88
CA PHE A 36 6.32 5.44 -2.39
C PHE A 36 5.25 6.53 -2.39
N ARG A 37 4.10 6.23 -2.99
CA ARG A 37 3.03 7.20 -3.26
C ARG A 37 1.70 6.70 -2.70
N PRO A 38 1.19 7.32 -1.62
CA PRO A 38 -0.09 6.97 -1.03
C PRO A 38 -1.26 7.25 -1.98
N ILE A 39 -2.22 6.31 -2.08
CA ILE A 39 -3.46 6.45 -2.87
C ILE A 39 -4.67 5.99 -2.06
N LEU A 40 -5.88 6.26 -2.54
CA LEU A 40 -7.11 5.66 -2.04
C LEU A 40 -7.57 4.55 -3.00
N VAL A 41 -7.34 3.29 -2.64
CA VAL A 41 -7.72 2.14 -3.47
C VAL A 41 -9.23 2.07 -3.70
N GLY A 42 -10.04 2.50 -2.74
CA GLY A 42 -11.50 2.63 -2.92
C GLY A 42 -11.86 3.65 -4.01
N GLY A 43 -11.10 4.75 -4.13
CA GLY A 43 -11.26 5.71 -5.23
C GLY A 43 -10.93 5.09 -6.59
N VAL A 44 -9.85 4.30 -6.66
CA VAL A 44 -9.47 3.56 -7.89
C VAL A 44 -10.56 2.55 -8.27
N PHE A 45 -11.05 1.75 -7.31
CA PHE A 45 -12.10 0.76 -7.59
C PHE A 45 -13.40 1.41 -8.08
N ASN A 46 -13.81 2.53 -7.48
CA ASN A 46 -15.00 3.26 -7.91
C ASN A 46 -14.88 3.80 -9.34
N ALA A 47 -13.69 4.21 -9.74
CA ALA A 47 -13.46 4.79 -11.05
C ALA A 47 -13.33 3.73 -12.17
N VAL A 48 -12.54 2.66 -11.93
CA VAL A 48 -12.09 1.76 -13.03
C VAL A 48 -12.19 0.28 -12.73
N ASN A 49 -12.55 -0.16 -11.51
CA ASN A 49 -12.56 -1.59 -11.14
C ASN A 49 -13.71 -1.96 -10.18
N GLN A 50 -14.94 -1.61 -10.52
CA GLN A 50 -16.13 -1.86 -9.68
C GLN A 50 -16.43 -3.36 -9.48
N SER A 51 -15.93 -4.24 -10.35
CA SER A 51 -16.11 -5.70 -10.25
C SER A 51 -15.58 -6.30 -8.95
N VAL A 52 -14.64 -5.62 -8.28
CA VAL A 52 -14.11 -6.02 -6.95
C VAL A 52 -15.22 -6.11 -5.90
N TYR A 53 -16.22 -5.23 -5.95
CA TYR A 53 -17.31 -5.23 -4.98
C TYR A 53 -18.22 -6.44 -5.15
N ALA A 54 -18.60 -6.76 -6.38
CA ALA A 54 -19.42 -7.94 -6.68
C ALA A 54 -18.72 -9.25 -6.28
N ALA A 55 -17.39 -9.33 -6.44
CA ALA A 55 -16.62 -10.49 -6.03
C ALA A 55 -16.59 -10.69 -4.49
N ARG A 56 -16.65 -9.59 -3.72
CA ARG A 56 -16.66 -9.63 -2.24
C ARG A 56 -18.01 -10.08 -1.66
N GLU A 57 -19.12 -9.85 -2.36
CA GLU A 57 -20.46 -10.25 -1.92
C GLU A 57 -20.70 -11.77 -2.01
N GLN A 58 -19.88 -12.48 -2.77
CA GLN A 58 -20.03 -13.93 -2.97
C GLN A 58 -19.15 -14.71 -1.99
N SER A 59 -19.64 -14.97 -0.77
CA SER A 59 -18.90 -15.69 0.28
C SER A 59 -18.45 -17.10 -0.12
N ASP A 60 -19.18 -17.78 -1.03
CA ASP A 60 -18.90 -19.14 -1.51
C ASP A 60 -17.99 -19.18 -2.75
N ASN A 61 -17.38 -18.05 -3.09
CA ASN A 61 -16.54 -17.96 -4.27
C ASN A 61 -15.22 -18.72 -4.07
N ARG A 62 -15.06 -19.86 -4.77
CA ARG A 62 -13.85 -20.71 -4.73
C ARG A 62 -12.58 -19.94 -5.08
N LYS A 63 -12.66 -18.96 -5.98
CA LYS A 63 -11.50 -18.11 -6.35
C LYS A 63 -11.08 -17.22 -5.18
N LEU A 64 -12.04 -16.69 -4.43
CA LEU A 64 -11.77 -15.87 -3.25
C LEU A 64 -11.11 -16.70 -2.14
N GLN A 65 -11.65 -17.89 -1.85
CA GLN A 65 -11.06 -18.82 -0.87
C GLN A 65 -9.64 -19.22 -1.25
N HIS A 66 -9.42 -19.55 -2.53
CA HIS A 66 -8.09 -19.84 -3.04
C HIS A 66 -7.15 -18.63 -2.93
N SER A 67 -7.63 -17.44 -3.23
CA SER A 67 -6.85 -16.20 -3.09
C SER A 67 -6.41 -15.95 -1.64
N TRP A 68 -7.26 -16.23 -0.66
CA TRP A 68 -6.88 -16.12 0.77
C TRP A 68 -5.84 -17.16 1.18
N LYS A 69 -5.98 -18.38 0.69
CA LYS A 69 -4.95 -19.42 0.90
C LYS A 69 -3.60 -18.98 0.32
N VAL A 70 -3.58 -18.49 -0.91
CA VAL A 70 -2.36 -18.00 -1.57
C VAL A 70 -1.77 -16.79 -0.85
N LEU A 71 -2.62 -15.89 -0.35
CA LEU A 71 -2.19 -14.76 0.48
C LEU A 71 -1.43 -15.23 1.73
N GLY A 72 -1.96 -16.24 2.42
CA GLY A 72 -1.31 -16.83 3.60
C GLY A 72 0.02 -17.52 3.27
N ASP A 73 0.12 -18.16 2.09
CA ASP A 73 1.38 -18.76 1.63
C ASP A 73 2.45 -17.69 1.38
N TRP A 74 2.08 -16.60 0.70
CA TRP A 74 2.95 -15.47 0.47
C TRP A 74 3.38 -14.77 1.77
N ALA A 75 2.46 -14.64 2.74
CA ALA A 75 2.76 -14.04 4.04
C ALA A 75 3.83 -14.86 4.80
N ARG A 76 3.69 -16.21 4.81
CA ARG A 76 4.69 -17.10 5.40
C ARG A 76 6.05 -16.99 4.71
N LEU A 77 6.07 -16.90 3.38
CA LEU A 77 7.29 -16.74 2.61
C LEU A 77 7.96 -15.38 2.86
N ALA A 78 7.16 -14.31 3.01
CA ALA A 78 7.64 -12.96 3.31
C ALA A 78 8.03 -12.76 4.79
N GLY A 79 7.72 -13.73 5.67
CA GLY A 79 7.99 -13.63 7.10
C GLY A 79 7.14 -12.57 7.82
N VAL A 80 5.94 -12.26 7.30
CA VAL A 80 5.03 -11.29 7.91
C VAL A 80 3.83 -11.98 8.55
N GLU A 81 3.35 -11.42 9.66
CA GLU A 81 2.10 -11.84 10.27
C GLU A 81 0.91 -11.27 9.49
N MET A 82 0.02 -12.16 9.02
CA MET A 82 -1.12 -11.82 8.18
C MET A 82 -2.40 -12.45 8.71
N ASN A 83 -3.09 -11.75 9.59
CA ASN A 83 -4.39 -12.15 10.12
C ASN A 83 -5.51 -11.59 9.23
N PHE A 84 -5.73 -12.23 8.07
CA PHE A 84 -6.70 -11.77 7.07
C PHE A 84 -7.83 -12.80 6.85
N PRO A 85 -9.11 -12.37 6.76
CA PRO A 85 -9.53 -10.95 6.89
C PRO A 85 -9.41 -10.47 8.34
N SER A 86 -8.97 -9.22 8.52
CA SER A 86 -9.03 -8.54 9.81
C SER A 86 -10.51 -8.37 10.22
N ARG A 87 -10.78 -8.37 11.54
CA ARG A 87 -12.12 -8.07 12.09
C ARG A 87 -12.65 -6.69 11.68
N TRP A 88 -11.77 -5.82 11.21
CA TRP A 88 -12.06 -4.47 10.72
C TRP A 88 -12.12 -4.38 9.19
N HIS A 89 -12.07 -5.54 8.50
CA HIS A 89 -12.10 -5.55 7.03
C HIS A 89 -13.54 -5.43 6.50
N PRO A 90 -13.77 -4.59 5.48
CA PRO A 90 -12.81 -3.71 4.81
C PRO A 90 -12.60 -2.38 5.56
N ALA A 91 -11.36 -1.99 5.81
CA ALA A 91 -11.04 -0.66 6.31
C ALA A 91 -11.31 0.41 5.23
N LYS A 92 -11.75 1.60 5.65
CA LYS A 92 -11.91 2.75 4.74
C LYS A 92 -10.58 3.36 4.33
N SER A 93 -9.55 3.17 5.14
CA SER A 93 -8.16 3.64 4.99
C SER A 93 -7.95 5.15 4.83
N VAL A 94 -8.99 5.96 4.69
CA VAL A 94 -8.86 7.40 4.38
C VAL A 94 -7.97 8.13 5.39
N ALA A 95 -8.15 7.88 6.69
CA ALA A 95 -7.33 8.49 7.74
C ALA A 95 -5.87 8.02 7.63
N ALA A 96 -5.65 6.71 7.49
CA ALA A 96 -4.33 6.10 7.37
C ALA A 96 -3.58 6.62 6.13
N MET A 97 -4.26 6.73 4.99
CA MET A 97 -3.64 7.25 3.77
C MET A 97 -3.35 8.74 3.82
N ARG A 98 -4.12 9.53 4.60
CA ARG A 98 -3.76 10.94 4.87
C ARG A 98 -2.52 11.05 5.77
N PHE A 99 -2.38 10.18 6.80
CA PHE A 99 -1.16 10.11 7.60
C PHE A 99 0.05 9.77 6.72
N ALA A 100 -0.06 8.76 5.87
CA ALA A 100 0.98 8.40 4.91
C ALA A 100 1.32 9.57 3.96
N THR A 101 0.31 10.27 3.44
CA THR A 101 0.51 11.40 2.52
C THR A 101 1.18 12.60 3.20
N ALA A 102 0.91 12.83 4.50
CA ALA A 102 1.59 13.87 5.26
C ALA A 102 3.11 13.63 5.35
N LEU A 103 3.55 12.39 5.20
CA LEU A 103 4.95 11.96 5.21
C LEU A 103 5.55 11.78 3.81
N GLU A 104 4.79 12.00 2.73
CA GLU A 104 5.23 11.65 1.37
C GLU A 104 6.54 12.34 0.94
N ALA A 105 6.80 13.53 1.42
CA ALA A 105 8.06 14.26 1.15
C ALA A 105 9.27 13.66 1.89
N ASP A 106 9.06 12.92 2.98
CA ASP A 106 10.08 12.21 3.75
C ASP A 106 9.90 10.70 3.58
N GLN A 107 10.47 10.15 2.51
CA GLN A 107 10.32 8.74 2.14
C GLN A 107 10.76 7.75 3.25
N PRO A 108 11.87 7.96 3.98
CA PRO A 108 12.22 7.14 5.13
C PRO A 108 11.14 7.13 6.22
N ALA A 109 10.61 8.29 6.60
CA ALA A 109 9.52 8.40 7.57
C ALA A 109 8.23 7.74 7.08
N LEU A 110 7.87 7.95 5.81
CA LEU A 110 6.73 7.31 5.17
C LEU A 110 6.83 5.78 5.22
N ILE A 111 7.99 5.22 4.86
CA ILE A 111 8.22 3.77 4.84
C ILE A 111 8.15 3.19 6.26
N ALA A 112 8.75 3.88 7.25
CA ALA A 112 8.70 3.46 8.65
C ALA A 112 7.26 3.46 9.20
N PHE A 113 6.49 4.53 8.93
CA PHE A 113 5.08 4.61 9.30
C PHE A 113 4.24 3.51 8.61
N ALA A 114 4.38 3.35 7.29
CA ALA A 114 3.61 2.39 6.54
C ALA A 114 3.83 0.96 7.05
N ARG A 115 5.08 0.59 7.38
CA ARG A 115 5.41 -0.70 7.99
C ARG A 115 4.67 -0.89 9.31
N ALA A 116 4.77 0.08 10.24
CA ALA A 116 4.11 0.01 11.54
C ALA A 116 2.57 -0.05 11.42
N ALA A 117 1.99 0.65 10.44
CA ALA A 117 0.56 0.63 10.17
C ALA A 117 0.10 -0.72 9.59
N PHE A 118 0.84 -1.32 8.67
CA PHE A 118 0.57 -2.67 8.15
C PHE A 118 0.63 -3.73 9.26
N GLU A 119 1.66 -3.68 10.11
CA GLU A 119 1.81 -4.58 11.26
C GLU A 119 0.65 -4.42 12.26
N SER A 120 0.20 -3.19 12.53
CA SER A 120 -0.99 -2.93 13.35
C SER A 120 -2.23 -3.56 12.75
N TYR A 121 -2.50 -3.32 11.48
CA TYR A 121 -3.76 -3.74 10.86
C TYR A 121 -3.80 -5.25 10.60
N PHE A 122 -2.76 -5.81 9.99
CA PHE A 122 -2.73 -7.22 9.58
C PHE A 122 -2.14 -8.15 10.65
N GLY A 123 -1.20 -7.68 11.46
CA GLY A 123 -0.63 -8.44 12.55
C GLY A 123 -1.47 -8.35 13.83
N ALA A 124 -1.54 -7.18 14.43
CA ALA A 124 -2.25 -6.97 15.70
C ALA A 124 -3.78 -6.88 15.58
N GLN A 125 -4.32 -6.79 14.36
CA GLN A 125 -5.75 -6.59 14.09
C GLN A 125 -6.33 -5.32 14.73
N ASP A 126 -5.56 -4.24 14.73
CA ASP A 126 -5.99 -2.94 15.18
C ASP A 126 -6.90 -2.26 14.14
N ASN A 127 -7.73 -1.31 14.59
CA ASN A 127 -8.61 -0.57 13.70
C ASN A 127 -7.84 0.52 12.93
N LEU A 128 -7.54 0.30 11.67
CA LEU A 128 -6.83 1.27 10.81
C LEU A 128 -7.60 2.58 10.58
N ASP A 129 -8.92 2.59 10.84
CA ASP A 129 -9.76 3.80 10.72
C ASP A 129 -9.76 4.64 12.01
N ASP A 130 -9.11 4.17 13.09
CA ASP A 130 -9.00 4.88 14.36
C ASP A 130 -7.72 5.76 14.36
N PRO A 131 -7.85 7.09 14.48
CA PRO A 131 -6.69 7.98 14.56
C PRO A 131 -5.73 7.67 15.71
N ALA A 132 -6.21 7.17 16.84
CA ALA A 132 -5.35 6.81 17.98
C ALA A 132 -4.43 5.62 17.64
N VAL A 133 -4.91 4.65 16.85
CA VAL A 133 -4.11 3.54 16.34
C VAL A 133 -3.02 4.06 15.40
N LEU A 134 -3.35 5.02 14.53
CA LEU A 134 -2.41 5.62 13.60
C LEU A 134 -1.33 6.43 14.31
N GLU A 135 -1.69 7.20 15.34
CA GLU A 135 -0.71 7.92 16.19
C GLU A 135 0.22 6.93 16.91
N ALA A 136 -0.32 5.84 17.45
CA ALA A 136 0.47 4.80 18.10
C ALA A 136 1.42 4.11 17.09
N ALA A 137 0.98 3.84 15.86
CA ALA A 137 1.82 3.31 14.80
C ALA A 137 2.95 4.28 14.43
N ALA A 138 2.66 5.57 14.30
CA ALA A 138 3.66 6.61 14.05
C ALA A 138 4.69 6.67 15.19
N THR A 139 4.24 6.63 16.44
CA THR A 139 5.12 6.63 17.62
C THR A 139 6.04 5.39 17.65
N ARG A 140 5.52 4.19 17.31
CA ARG A 140 6.35 2.98 17.18
C ARG A 140 7.40 3.11 16.07
N ALA A 141 7.09 3.87 15.02
CA ALA A 141 8.03 4.20 13.95
C ALA A 141 9.04 5.31 14.32
N GLY A 142 9.02 5.83 15.56
CA GLY A 142 9.89 6.91 16.02
C GLY A 142 9.49 8.31 15.54
N LEU A 143 8.21 8.48 15.15
CA LEU A 143 7.68 9.72 14.60
C LEU A 143 6.73 10.43 15.58
N ASP A 144 6.51 11.72 15.40
CA ASP A 144 5.52 12.50 16.15
C ASP A 144 4.11 12.28 15.57
N GLY A 145 3.37 11.33 16.17
CA GLY A 145 2.03 10.97 15.72
C GLY A 145 1.02 12.11 15.80
N ALA A 146 1.14 12.99 16.79
CA ALA A 146 0.25 14.15 16.96
C ALA A 146 0.48 15.19 15.86
N ALA A 147 1.75 15.51 15.55
CA ALA A 147 2.09 16.41 14.46
C ALA A 147 1.64 15.85 13.09
N ILE A 148 1.80 14.55 12.85
CA ILE A 148 1.33 13.90 11.62
C ILE A 148 -0.19 13.95 11.52
N ARG A 149 -0.92 13.72 12.61
CA ARG A 149 -2.38 13.84 12.64
C ARG A 149 -2.86 15.25 12.28
N GLU A 150 -2.23 16.27 12.81
CA GLU A 150 -2.52 17.67 12.48
C GLU A 150 -2.27 17.94 10.99
N ALA A 151 -1.10 17.55 10.47
CA ALA A 151 -0.77 17.68 9.05
C ALA A 151 -1.76 16.94 8.13
N ALA A 152 -2.16 15.70 8.51
CA ALA A 152 -3.10 14.87 7.78
C ALA A 152 -4.52 15.48 7.65
N ALA A 153 -4.89 16.42 8.54
CA ALA A 153 -6.16 17.14 8.48
C ALA A 153 -6.15 18.29 7.46
N SER A 154 -4.97 18.72 6.99
CA SER A 154 -4.84 19.87 6.09
C SER A 154 -5.45 19.62 4.70
N ASP A 155 -5.91 20.69 4.05
CA ASP A 155 -6.44 20.59 2.69
C ASP A 155 -5.34 20.27 1.66
N ALA A 156 -4.11 20.66 1.92
CA ALA A 156 -2.96 20.31 1.10
C ALA A 156 -2.73 18.78 1.04
N VAL A 157 -2.75 18.10 2.18
CA VAL A 157 -2.62 16.64 2.25
C VAL A 157 -3.80 15.94 1.59
N LYS A 158 -5.04 16.42 1.80
CA LYS A 158 -6.24 15.86 1.14
C LYS A 158 -6.14 16.01 -0.39
N ALA A 159 -5.72 17.19 -0.87
CA ALA A 159 -5.54 17.44 -2.29
C ALA A 159 -4.42 16.58 -2.90
N ARG A 160 -3.30 16.41 -2.17
CA ARG A 160 -2.18 15.57 -2.61
C ARG A 160 -2.60 14.11 -2.74
N LEU A 161 -3.30 13.55 -1.73
CA LEU A 161 -3.80 12.17 -1.78
C LEU A 161 -4.76 11.95 -2.95
N ARG A 162 -5.63 12.94 -3.23
CA ARG A 162 -6.50 12.90 -4.40
C ARG A 162 -5.67 12.91 -5.69
N ALA A 163 -4.71 13.82 -5.82
CA ALA A 163 -3.87 13.92 -7.01
C ALA A 163 -3.10 12.62 -7.29
N ASN A 164 -2.54 11.97 -6.27
CA ASN A 164 -1.89 10.66 -6.42
C ASN A 164 -2.88 9.59 -6.91
N THR A 165 -4.10 9.60 -6.39
CA THR A 165 -5.14 8.64 -6.77
C THR A 165 -5.60 8.87 -8.22
N ASP A 166 -5.81 10.12 -8.61
CA ASP A 166 -6.19 10.49 -9.98
C ASP A 166 -5.05 10.15 -10.96
N GLU A 167 -3.79 10.37 -10.56
CA GLU A 167 -2.62 10.06 -11.38
C GLU A 167 -2.47 8.56 -11.65
N VAL A 168 -2.57 7.70 -10.61
CA VAL A 168 -2.46 6.26 -10.82
C VAL A 168 -3.56 5.74 -11.75
N ILE A 169 -4.78 6.28 -11.66
CA ILE A 169 -5.89 5.96 -12.55
C ILE A 169 -5.57 6.39 -14.00
N ALA A 170 -5.11 7.63 -14.19
CA ALA A 170 -4.78 8.17 -15.51
C ALA A 170 -3.66 7.39 -16.21
N ARG A 171 -2.73 6.80 -15.42
CA ARG A 171 -1.62 5.96 -15.90
C ARG A 171 -2.01 4.48 -16.07
N GLY A 172 -3.30 4.13 -15.93
CA GLY A 172 -3.81 2.78 -16.15
C GLY A 172 -3.81 1.87 -14.91
N GLY A 173 -3.48 2.38 -13.72
CA GLY A 173 -3.58 1.63 -12.47
C GLY A 173 -5.04 1.33 -12.11
N TYR A 174 -5.29 0.10 -11.65
CA TYR A 174 -6.65 -0.40 -11.36
C TYR A 174 -6.78 -1.00 -9.95
N GLY A 175 -5.79 -0.77 -9.09
CA GLY A 175 -5.79 -1.27 -7.71
C GLY A 175 -4.50 -0.93 -6.96
N SER A 176 -4.24 -1.64 -5.87
CA SER A 176 -3.07 -1.47 -5.01
C SER A 176 -2.43 -2.83 -4.67
N PRO A 177 -1.09 -2.99 -4.81
CA PRO A 177 -0.16 -1.98 -5.29
C PRO A 177 -0.17 -1.83 -6.82
N SER A 178 0.00 -0.61 -7.33
CA SER A 178 0.39 -0.34 -8.72
C SER A 178 1.81 0.19 -8.73
N MET A 179 2.64 -0.33 -9.61
CA MET A 179 4.07 -0.01 -9.68
C MET A 179 4.42 0.44 -11.10
N PHE A 180 5.30 1.44 -11.21
CA PHE A 180 5.76 1.92 -12.52
C PHE A 180 7.28 2.02 -12.49
N VAL A 181 7.91 1.48 -13.52
CA VAL A 181 9.35 1.60 -13.74
C VAL A 181 9.60 2.64 -14.82
N ASP A 182 10.42 3.65 -14.52
CA ASP A 182 10.80 4.75 -15.42
C ASP A 182 9.62 5.44 -16.11
N GLY A 183 8.51 5.59 -15.40
CA GLY A 183 7.35 6.34 -15.84
C GLY A 183 6.19 5.45 -16.31
N ASP A 184 6.30 4.70 -17.40
CA ASP A 184 5.13 4.08 -18.05
C ASP A 184 5.08 2.54 -17.97
N ASP A 185 6.16 1.87 -17.61
CA ASP A 185 6.21 0.40 -17.54
C ASP A 185 5.52 -0.09 -16.27
N MET A 186 4.24 -0.47 -16.40
CA MET A 186 3.33 -0.75 -15.29
C MET A 186 3.34 -2.23 -14.87
N TYR A 187 3.37 -2.45 -13.56
CA TYR A 187 3.23 -3.75 -12.90
C TYR A 187 2.17 -3.67 -11.79
N PHE A 188 1.52 -4.80 -11.49
CA PHE A 188 0.47 -4.86 -10.49
C PHE A 188 0.60 -6.12 -9.62
N GLY A 189 0.59 -5.93 -8.28
CA GLY A 189 0.57 -7.05 -7.34
C GLY A 189 1.94 -7.55 -6.92
N ASN A 190 1.96 -8.35 -5.86
CA ASN A 190 3.17 -8.91 -5.26
C ASN A 190 3.87 -9.94 -6.16
N ASP A 191 3.11 -10.70 -6.92
CA ASP A 191 3.59 -11.77 -7.80
C ASP A 191 4.36 -11.27 -9.02
N GLN A 192 4.22 -9.98 -9.37
CA GLN A 192 4.98 -9.37 -10.47
C GLN A 192 6.34 -8.77 -10.05
N LEU A 193 6.72 -8.83 -8.78
CA LEU A 193 8.01 -8.30 -8.32
C LEU A 193 9.24 -8.87 -9.05
N PRO A 194 9.29 -10.15 -9.45
CA PRO A 194 10.38 -10.64 -10.29
C PRO A 194 10.47 -9.93 -11.65
N LEU A 195 9.34 -9.53 -12.24
CA LEU A 195 9.29 -8.76 -13.50
C LEU A 195 9.75 -7.32 -13.27
N VAL A 196 9.36 -6.70 -12.16
CA VAL A 196 9.83 -5.38 -11.72
C VAL A 196 11.35 -5.40 -11.57
N GLU A 197 11.90 -6.41 -10.90
CA GLU A 197 13.35 -6.56 -10.75
C GLU A 197 14.06 -6.68 -12.11
N ALA A 198 13.54 -7.52 -13.00
CA ALA A 198 14.10 -7.66 -14.34
C ALA A 198 14.04 -6.34 -15.13
N ALA A 199 12.96 -5.55 -14.97
CA ALA A 199 12.84 -4.23 -15.59
C ALA A 199 13.84 -3.23 -15.02
N LEU A 200 14.05 -3.20 -13.71
CA LEU A 200 15.01 -2.31 -13.05
C LEU A 200 16.46 -2.62 -13.38
N LEU A 201 16.77 -3.87 -13.74
CA LEU A 201 18.11 -4.34 -14.12
C LEU A 201 18.40 -4.21 -15.63
N LYS A 202 17.41 -3.84 -16.45
CA LYS A 202 17.67 -3.61 -17.89
C LYS A 202 18.67 -2.46 -18.08
N ALA A 203 19.71 -2.72 -18.84
CA ALA A 203 20.72 -1.74 -19.23
C ALA A 203 20.14 -0.66 -20.16
#